data_e5e62b778ae8214e19e7a4b082757d68
#
_entry.id   e5e62b778ae8214e19e7a4b082757d68
#
_cell.length_a   1.000
_cell.length_b   1.000
_cell.length_c   1.000
_cell.angle_alpha   90.00
_cell.angle_beta   90.00
_cell.angle_gamma   90.00
#
_symmetry.space_group_name_H-M   'P 1'
#
loop_
_entity.id
_entity.type
_entity.pdbx_description
1 polymer ?
#
loop_
_entity_poly.entity_id
_entity_poly.type
_entity_poly.pdbx_seq_one_letter_code
_entity_poly.pdbx_strand_id
1 'polypeptide(L)'
;DPQTIRDAVLAGVRSVRPDMRDVEEITTWRGDAVRRGVELCGPQDTVIVTGKGHEPFLEIADEFIRYNDAPVMREAVEAKWPAEEEPA
;
A
#
# COMPACT_ATOMS: atom_id res chain seq x y z
N ASP A 1 -10.04 15.97 -4.96
CA ASP A 1 -9.10 16.12 -3.85
C ASP A 1 -8.85 14.76 -3.19
N PRO A 2 -7.61 14.31 -3.15
CA PRO A 2 -7.28 13.02 -2.53
C PRO A 2 -7.72 12.88 -1.08
N GLN A 3 -7.67 13.99 -0.31
CA GLN A 3 -8.10 13.95 1.08
C GLN A 3 -9.61 13.71 1.21
N THR A 4 -10.40 14.29 0.32
CA THR A 4 -11.86 14.08 0.31
C THR A 4 -12.19 12.60 0.07
N ILE A 5 -11.46 11.95 -0.85
CA ILE A 5 -11.64 10.52 -1.14
C ILE A 5 -11.24 9.68 0.08
N ARG A 6 -10.10 9.98 0.70
CA ARG A 6 -9.66 9.25 1.91
C ARG A 6 -10.65 9.40 3.05
N ASP A 7 -11.17 10.60 3.26
CA ASP A 7 -12.16 10.87 4.32
C ASP A 7 -13.44 10.04 4.12
N ALA A 8 -13.89 9.91 2.87
CA ALA A 8 -15.06 9.08 2.55
C ALA A 8 -14.79 7.60 2.83
N VAL A 9 -13.61 7.10 2.47
CA VAL A 9 -13.21 5.72 2.74
C VAL A 9 -13.11 5.48 4.24
N LEU A 10 -12.47 6.39 4.98
CA LEU A 10 -12.33 6.30 6.44
C LEU A 10 -13.67 6.32 7.15
N ALA A 11 -14.63 7.10 6.67
CA ALA A 11 -15.97 7.11 7.23
C ALA A 11 -16.64 5.74 7.11
N GLY A 12 -16.47 5.08 5.95
CA GLY A 12 -16.95 3.72 5.74
C GLY A 12 -16.27 2.71 6.67
N VAL A 13 -14.97 2.79 6.82
CA VAL A 13 -14.21 1.93 7.72
C VAL A 13 -14.66 2.13 9.16
N ARG A 14 -14.81 3.38 9.59
CA ARG A 14 -15.24 3.72 10.95
C ARG A 14 -16.62 3.18 11.27
N SER A 15 -17.51 3.07 10.30
CA SER A 15 -18.84 2.52 10.50
C SER A 15 -18.81 1.04 10.89
N VAL A 16 -17.77 0.32 10.50
CA VAL A 16 -17.57 -1.10 10.79
C VAL A 16 -16.58 -1.32 11.95
N ARG A 17 -15.56 -0.47 12.04
CA ARG A 17 -14.53 -0.53 13.09
C ARG A 17 -14.45 0.82 13.81
N PRO A 18 -15.39 1.10 14.72
CA PRO A 18 -15.43 2.42 15.38
C PRO A 18 -14.17 2.81 16.15
N ASP A 19 -13.42 1.81 16.65
CA ASP A 19 -12.18 2.05 17.39
C ASP A 19 -10.99 2.39 16.49
N MET A 20 -11.09 2.10 15.20
CA MET A 20 -10.02 2.37 14.21
C MET A 20 -8.65 1.79 14.58
N ARG A 21 -8.63 0.76 15.43
CA ARG A 21 -7.41 0.28 16.09
C ARG A 21 -6.37 -0.28 15.13
N ASP A 22 -6.82 -0.94 14.06
CA ASP A 22 -5.94 -1.57 13.08
C ASP A 22 -5.96 -0.81 11.75
N VAL A 23 -6.22 0.50 11.81
CA VAL A 23 -6.36 1.33 10.61
C VAL A 23 -5.30 2.42 10.65
N GLU A 24 -4.55 2.56 9.55
CA GLU A 24 -3.60 3.64 9.37
C GLU A 24 -3.92 4.38 8.07
N GLU A 25 -3.88 5.70 8.15
CA GLU A 25 -4.02 6.56 6.99
C GLU A 25 -2.63 7.05 6.56
N ILE A 26 -2.23 6.70 5.34
CA ILE A 26 -0.98 7.17 4.76
C ILE A 26 -1.32 8.26 3.74
N THR A 27 -0.85 9.47 3.99
CA THR A 27 -1.21 10.65 3.20
C THR A 27 -0.11 11.11 2.25
N THR A 28 1.05 10.48 2.28
CA THR A 28 2.20 10.92 1.51
C THR A 28 2.17 10.42 0.08
N TRP A 29 2.08 9.11 -0.11
CA TRP A 29 2.26 8.52 -1.41
C TRP A 29 1.78 7.06 -1.39
N ARG A 30 1.18 6.58 -2.48
CA ARG A 30 0.64 5.22 -2.53
C ARG A 30 1.70 4.15 -2.25
N GLY A 31 2.90 4.32 -2.77
CA GLY A 31 4.00 3.40 -2.53
C GLY A 31 4.38 3.29 -1.05
N ASP A 32 4.27 4.38 -0.31
CA ASP A 32 4.53 4.37 1.13
C ASP A 32 3.51 3.51 1.88
N ALA A 33 2.24 3.55 1.46
CA ALA A 33 1.21 2.70 2.04
C ALA A 33 1.47 1.22 1.76
N VAL A 34 1.89 0.88 0.55
CA VAL A 34 2.27 -0.49 0.17
C VAL A 34 3.43 -0.97 1.02
N ARG A 35 4.48 -0.17 1.17
CA ARG A 35 5.64 -0.50 2.00
C ARG A 35 5.26 -0.69 3.45
N ARG A 36 4.39 0.18 3.97
CA ARG A 36 3.90 0.08 5.35
C ARG A 36 3.16 -1.23 5.57
N GLY A 37 2.32 -1.65 4.63
CA GLY A 37 1.64 -2.94 4.70
C GLY A 37 2.62 -4.10 4.82
N VAL A 38 3.69 -4.08 4.04
CA VAL A 38 4.74 -5.10 4.10
C VAL A 38 5.51 -5.04 5.42
N GLU A 39 5.80 -3.84 5.94
CA GLU A 39 6.46 -3.69 7.25
C GLU A 39 5.68 -4.35 8.38
N LEU A 40 4.36 -4.25 8.34
CA LEU A 40 3.48 -4.80 9.36
C LEU A 40 3.31 -6.33 9.26
N CYS A 41 3.66 -6.91 8.12
CA CYS A 41 3.53 -8.34 7.87
C CYS A 41 4.60 -9.17 8.56
N GLY A 42 4.18 -10.32 9.12
CA GLY A 42 5.10 -11.41 9.43
C GLY A 42 5.27 -12.36 8.23
N PRO A 43 6.18 -13.35 8.31
CA PRO A 43 6.47 -14.23 7.17
C PRO A 43 5.30 -15.16 6.79
N GLN A 44 4.31 -15.30 7.65
CA GLN A 44 3.13 -16.14 7.39
C GLN A 44 1.90 -15.30 7.00
N ASP A 45 2.04 -14.00 6.92
CA ASP A 45 0.94 -13.09 6.63
C ASP A 45 0.78 -12.86 5.12
N THR A 46 -0.37 -12.34 4.75
CA THR A 46 -0.68 -11.96 3.37
C THR A 46 -1.00 -10.47 3.31
N VAL A 47 -0.38 -9.77 2.38
CA VAL A 47 -0.73 -8.37 2.07
C VAL A 47 -1.54 -8.33 0.79
N ILE A 48 -2.68 -7.65 0.84
CA ILE A 48 -3.53 -7.45 -0.33
C ILE A 48 -3.58 -5.95 -0.62
N VAL A 49 -3.26 -5.58 -1.85
CA VAL A 49 -3.35 -4.19 -2.32
C VAL A 49 -4.45 -4.11 -3.36
N THR A 50 -5.39 -3.22 -3.16
CA THR A 50 -6.57 -3.08 -4.03
C THR A 50 -6.76 -1.64 -4.47
N GLY A 51 -7.67 -1.45 -5.43
CA GLY A 51 -8.17 -0.14 -5.81
C GLY A 51 -7.53 0.47 -7.04
N LYS A 52 -6.30 0.09 -7.39
CA LYS A 52 -5.62 0.65 -8.56
C LYS A 52 -5.81 -0.19 -9.83
N GLY A 53 -5.85 -1.51 -9.68
CA GLY A 53 -5.84 -2.42 -10.82
C GLY A 53 -4.45 -2.51 -11.46
N HIS A 54 -4.42 -2.82 -12.76
CA HIS A 54 -3.19 -3.11 -13.50
C HIS A 54 -2.64 -1.93 -14.32
N GLU A 55 -3.25 -0.77 -14.21
CA GLU A 55 -2.81 0.41 -14.94
C GLU A 55 -1.44 0.87 -14.45
N PRO A 56 -0.49 1.16 -15.37
CA PRO A 56 0.89 1.50 -14.98
C PRO A 56 1.08 2.97 -14.58
N PHE A 57 -0.02 3.71 -14.36
CA PHE A 57 0.03 5.14 -14.05
C PHE A 57 -0.88 5.47 -12.87
N LEU A 58 -0.48 6.49 -12.12
CA LEU A 58 -1.34 7.20 -11.18
C LEU A 58 -1.64 8.58 -11.75
N GLU A 59 -2.89 8.99 -11.69
CA GLU A 59 -3.30 10.36 -12.01
C GLU A 59 -3.35 11.18 -10.71
N ILE A 60 -2.48 12.18 -10.63
CA ILE A 60 -2.40 13.08 -9.49
C ILE A 60 -2.37 14.51 -10.02
N ALA A 61 -3.38 15.33 -9.66
CA ALA A 61 -3.48 16.73 -10.07
C ALA A 61 -3.31 16.91 -11.59
N ASP A 62 -4.03 16.12 -12.39
CA ASP A 62 -4.00 16.10 -13.86
C ASP A 62 -2.67 15.64 -14.47
N GLU A 63 -1.77 15.13 -13.68
CA GLU A 63 -0.53 14.51 -14.17
C GLU A 63 -0.61 12.99 -14.06
N PHE A 64 -0.06 12.30 -15.08
CA PHE A 64 0.08 10.85 -15.06
C PHE A 64 1.50 10.49 -14.62
N ILE A 65 1.61 9.86 -13.47
CA ILE A 65 2.87 9.42 -12.91
C ILE A 65 2.99 7.92 -13.14
N ARG A 66 4.09 7.47 -13.72
CA ARG A 66 4.33 6.04 -13.89
C ARG A 66 4.46 5.36 -12.54
N TYR A 67 3.55 4.44 -12.26
CA TYR A 67 3.51 3.71 -11.01
C TYR A 67 2.79 2.37 -11.19
N ASN A 68 3.29 1.34 -10.54
CA ASN A 68 2.62 0.05 -10.47
C ASN A 68 2.84 -0.55 -9.08
N ASP A 69 1.80 -1.06 -8.46
CA ASP A 69 1.86 -1.67 -7.13
C ASP A 69 2.77 -2.90 -7.08
N ALA A 70 2.80 -3.71 -8.14
CA ALA A 70 3.54 -4.96 -8.15
C ALA A 70 5.06 -4.79 -7.96
N PRO A 71 5.76 -3.92 -8.71
CA PRO A 71 7.18 -3.70 -8.46
C PRO A 71 7.48 -3.11 -7.08
N VAL A 72 6.64 -2.20 -6.62
CA VAL A 72 6.82 -1.58 -5.29
C VAL A 72 6.66 -2.62 -4.18
N MET A 73 5.65 -3.47 -4.29
CA MET A 73 5.44 -4.58 -3.37
C MET A 73 6.62 -5.54 -3.37
N ARG A 74 7.09 -5.91 -4.55
CA ARG A 74 8.22 -6.84 -4.71
C ARG A 74 9.48 -6.28 -4.07
N GLU A 75 9.80 -5.01 -4.32
CA GLU A 75 10.94 -4.35 -3.68
C GLU A 75 10.82 -4.36 -2.17
N ALA A 76 9.64 -4.04 -1.63
CA ALA A 76 9.42 -4.02 -0.20
C ALA A 76 9.60 -5.40 0.43
N VAL A 77 9.11 -6.43 -0.21
CA VAL A 77 9.25 -7.83 0.25
C VAL A 77 10.72 -8.26 0.19
N GLU A 78 11.42 -7.98 -0.90
CA GLU A 78 12.83 -8.33 -1.05
C GLU A 78 13.72 -7.59 -0.04
N ALA A 79 13.38 -6.35 0.29
CA ALA A 79 14.10 -5.58 1.31
C ALA A 79 13.90 -6.15 2.71
N LYS A 80 12.70 -6.62 3.02
CA LYS A 80 12.39 -7.19 4.33
C LYS A 80 12.89 -8.62 4.49
N TRP A 81 12.77 -9.42 3.44
CA TRP A 81 13.20 -10.83 3.41
C TRP A 81 14.11 -11.06 2.21
N PRO A 82 15.39 -10.66 2.29
CA PRO A 82 16.32 -10.84 1.19
C PRO A 82 16.48 -12.34 0.87
N ALA A 83 16.61 -12.65 -0.41
CA ALA A 83 16.92 -14.01 -0.81
C ALA A 83 18.26 -14.45 -0.19
N GLU A 84 18.30 -15.68 0.33
CA GLU A 84 19.55 -16.24 0.82
C GLU A 84 20.49 -16.45 -0.37
N GLU A 85 21.74 -15.98 -0.22
CA GLU A 85 22.76 -16.29 -1.21
C GLU A 85 23.05 -17.79 -1.16
N GLU A 86 22.92 -18.45 -2.30
CA GLU A 86 23.34 -19.83 -2.39
C GLU A 86 24.85 -19.89 -2.20
N PRO A 87 25.35 -20.80 -1.32
CA PRO A 87 26.79 -20.97 -1.19
C PRO A 87 27.37 -21.41 -2.54
N ALA A 88 28.40 -20.74 -2.94
CA ALA A 88 29.08 -21.04 -4.20
C ALA A 88 29.68 -22.45 -4.19
#